data_83e480efad26681388ae42f2bd5db240
#
_entry.id   83e480efad26681388ae42f2bd5db240
#
_cell.length_a   1.000
_cell.length_b   1.000
_cell.length_c   1.000
_cell.angle_alpha   90.00
_cell.angle_beta   90.00
_cell.angle_gamma   90.00
#
_symmetry.space_group_name_H-M   'P 1'
#
loop_
_entity.id
_entity.type
_entity.pdbx_description
1 polymer ?
#
loop_
_entity_poly.entity_id
_entity_poly.type
_entity_poly.pdbx_seq_one_letter_code
_entity_poly.pdbx_strand_id
1 'polypeptide(L)'
;VEELLRYVTPVQFAPRRVALEDVELCGMRIRKGDGVFAVGPSANRDEDAFPDPDRLDIGRDASQHVSFGYGIHQCLGQGLARIELHVVFTALFARFPGLRLACRLEDVPFKYDSQIFGTYRLPVEW
;
A
#
# COMPACT_ATOMS: atom_id res chain seq x y z
N VAL A 1 11.28 4.12 1.83
CA VAL A 1 10.52 3.13 1.02
C VAL A 1 9.36 2.58 1.81
N GLU A 2 9.58 2.02 3.03
CA GLU A 2 8.52 1.36 3.82
C GLU A 2 7.32 2.29 4.10
N GLU A 3 7.56 3.56 4.46
CA GLU A 3 6.47 4.52 4.69
C GLU A 3 5.69 4.83 3.40
N LEU A 4 6.33 4.89 2.24
CA LEU A 4 5.61 5.05 0.97
C LEU A 4 4.74 3.82 0.66
N LEU A 5 5.25 2.61 0.92
CA LEU A 5 4.49 1.38 0.78
C LEU A 5 3.28 1.36 1.73
N ARG A 6 3.46 1.74 3.00
CA ARG A 6 2.37 1.89 3.97
C ARG A 6 1.34 2.90 3.50
N TYR A 7 1.79 4.12 3.19
CA TYR A 7 0.93 5.26 2.90
C TYR A 7 0.13 5.09 1.61
N VAL A 8 0.77 4.61 0.54
CA VAL A 8 0.11 4.41 -0.75
C VAL A 8 -0.66 3.10 -0.80
N THR A 9 -0.11 2.03 -0.19
CA THR A 9 -0.65 0.67 -0.25
C THR A 9 -1.15 0.33 -1.66
N PRO A 10 -0.26 0.06 -2.63
CA PRO A 10 -0.67 -0.04 -4.05
C PRO A 10 -1.73 -1.11 -4.33
N VAL A 11 -1.75 -2.20 -3.55
CA VAL A 11 -2.75 -3.27 -3.67
C VAL A 11 -3.93 -2.94 -2.78
N GLN A 12 -5.01 -2.42 -3.37
CA GLN A 12 -6.16 -1.90 -2.62
C GLN A 12 -7.10 -3.00 -2.12
N PHE A 13 -7.30 -4.05 -2.91
CA PHE A 13 -8.28 -5.12 -2.63
C PHE A 13 -7.63 -6.49 -2.76
N ALA A 14 -7.01 -6.96 -1.71
CA ALA A 14 -6.49 -8.33 -1.62
C ALA A 14 -6.43 -8.76 -0.16
N PRO A 15 -6.31 -10.03 0.12
CA PRO A 15 -6.83 -11.17 -0.61
C PRO A 15 -8.28 -11.47 -0.22
N ARG A 16 -9.03 -12.07 -1.14
CA ARG A 16 -10.37 -12.61 -0.85
C ARG A 16 -10.21 -13.96 -0.16
N ARG A 17 -11.01 -14.19 0.86
CA ARG A 17 -11.06 -15.44 1.61
C ARG A 17 -12.50 -15.91 1.73
N VAL A 18 -12.66 -17.19 2.02
CA VAL A 18 -13.94 -17.79 2.40
C VAL A 18 -13.72 -18.50 3.73
N ALA A 19 -14.60 -18.27 4.69
CA ALA A 19 -14.54 -18.95 5.97
C ALA A 19 -14.83 -20.45 5.79
N LEU A 20 -13.93 -21.31 6.22
CA LEU A 20 -14.07 -22.75 6.13
C LEU A 20 -14.89 -23.35 7.29
N GLU A 21 -15.03 -22.60 8.36
CA GLU A 21 -15.81 -22.90 9.57
C GLU A 21 -16.35 -21.60 10.16
N ASP A 22 -17.23 -21.70 11.16
CA ASP A 22 -17.67 -20.53 11.92
C ASP A 22 -16.47 -20.03 12.74
N VAL A 23 -16.18 -18.72 12.63
CA VAL A 23 -15.07 -18.07 13.35
C VAL A 23 -15.59 -16.84 14.06
N GLU A 24 -15.11 -16.60 15.28
CA GLU A 24 -15.31 -15.34 15.98
C GLU A 24 -14.05 -14.48 15.87
N LEU A 25 -14.20 -13.26 15.37
CA LEU A 25 -13.11 -12.30 15.21
C LEU A 25 -13.54 -10.94 15.74
N CYS A 26 -12.84 -10.42 16.73
CA CYS A 26 -13.12 -9.11 17.35
C CYS A 26 -14.59 -8.96 17.77
N GLY A 27 -15.18 -10.03 18.37
CA GLY A 27 -16.57 -10.04 18.80
C GLY A 27 -17.60 -10.20 17.68
N MET A 28 -17.18 -10.36 16.43
CA MET A 28 -18.06 -10.60 15.29
C MET A 28 -17.99 -12.05 14.85
N ARG A 29 -19.17 -12.66 14.65
CA ARG A 29 -19.27 -14.03 14.12
C ARG A 29 -19.26 -13.99 12.60
N ILE A 30 -18.28 -14.69 12.02
CA ILE A 30 -18.16 -14.98 10.59
C ILE A 30 -18.63 -16.42 10.40
N ARG A 31 -19.60 -16.65 9.55
CA ARG A 31 -20.16 -18.00 9.33
C ARG A 31 -19.35 -18.75 8.28
N LYS A 32 -19.34 -20.05 8.38
CA LYS A 32 -18.84 -20.92 7.31
C LYS A 32 -19.49 -20.55 5.97
N GLY A 33 -18.67 -20.30 4.95
CA GLY A 33 -19.09 -19.89 3.61
C GLY A 33 -19.13 -18.38 3.38
N ASP A 34 -19.02 -17.58 4.44
CA ASP A 34 -18.96 -16.11 4.29
C ASP A 34 -17.68 -15.67 3.57
N GLY A 35 -17.83 -14.68 2.69
CA GLY A 35 -16.71 -14.00 2.05
C GLY A 35 -16.04 -13.00 3.00
N VAL A 36 -14.72 -13.03 3.08
CA VAL A 36 -13.91 -12.16 3.94
C VAL A 36 -12.86 -11.42 3.11
N PHE A 37 -12.73 -10.13 3.35
CA PHE A 37 -11.69 -9.30 2.75
C PHE A 37 -10.74 -8.78 3.84
N ALA A 38 -9.44 -8.99 3.65
CA ALA A 38 -8.42 -8.31 4.44
C ALA A 38 -8.07 -6.99 3.73
N VAL A 39 -8.51 -5.87 4.32
CA VAL A 39 -8.34 -4.54 3.72
C VAL A 39 -7.00 -3.95 4.15
N GLY A 40 -5.94 -4.21 3.37
CA GLY A 40 -4.58 -3.73 3.63
C GLY A 40 -4.48 -2.21 3.83
N PRO A 41 -5.11 -1.38 2.98
CA PRO A 41 -5.12 0.08 3.17
C PRO A 41 -5.67 0.50 4.54
N SER A 42 -6.72 -0.16 5.06
CA SER A 42 -7.27 0.13 6.38
C SER A 42 -6.29 -0.27 7.49
N ALA A 43 -5.71 -1.46 7.40
CA ALA A 43 -4.72 -1.92 8.38
C ALA A 43 -3.47 -1.02 8.42
N ASN A 44 -3.05 -0.49 7.28
CA ASN A 44 -1.93 0.46 7.18
C ASN A 44 -2.28 1.88 7.67
N ARG A 45 -3.53 2.13 8.05
CA ARG A 45 -4.05 3.36 8.65
C ARG A 45 -4.54 3.16 10.09
N ASP A 46 -4.26 2.02 10.69
CA ASP A 46 -4.59 1.74 12.08
C ASP A 46 -3.77 2.65 13.01
N GLU A 47 -4.45 3.47 13.81
CA GLU A 47 -3.82 4.44 14.73
C GLU A 47 -3.06 3.76 15.87
N ASP A 48 -3.47 2.54 16.27
CA ASP A 48 -2.78 1.76 17.29
C ASP A 48 -1.41 1.25 16.78
N ALA A 49 -1.30 1.02 15.46
CA ALA A 49 -0.05 0.60 14.83
C ALA A 49 0.79 1.78 14.31
N PHE A 50 0.14 2.81 13.81
CA PHE A 50 0.78 3.95 13.16
C PHE A 50 0.17 5.28 13.65
N PRO A 51 0.70 5.92 14.69
CA PRO A 51 0.23 7.23 15.15
C PRO A 51 0.19 8.25 14.00
N ASP A 52 -0.87 9.07 13.91
CA ASP A 52 -1.11 9.99 12.78
C ASP A 52 -1.03 9.31 11.40
N PRO A 53 -1.81 8.23 11.13
CA PRO A 53 -1.58 7.36 9.98
C PRO A 53 -1.84 8.04 8.63
N ASP A 54 -2.62 9.11 8.61
CA ASP A 54 -2.95 9.90 7.41
C ASP A 54 -1.85 10.91 7.05
N ARG A 55 -0.87 11.10 7.91
CA ARG A 55 0.31 11.89 7.62
C ARG A 55 1.38 11.02 6.96
N LEU A 56 1.86 11.44 5.79
CA LEU A 56 3.06 10.87 5.20
C LEU A 56 4.29 11.37 5.98
N ASP A 57 4.98 10.46 6.64
CA ASP A 57 6.21 10.78 7.39
C ASP A 57 7.33 9.83 6.96
N ILE A 58 8.22 10.31 6.10
CA ILE A 58 9.33 9.51 5.57
C ILE A 58 10.36 9.08 6.64
N GLY A 59 10.31 9.68 7.83
CA GLY A 59 11.11 9.29 9.00
C GLY A 59 10.45 8.23 9.88
N ARG A 60 9.18 7.88 9.61
CA ARG A 60 8.44 6.86 10.37
C ARG A 60 9.06 5.49 10.21
N ASP A 61 9.17 4.75 11.32
CA ASP A 61 9.34 3.30 11.23
C ASP A 61 8.00 2.66 10.81
N ALA A 62 7.90 2.35 9.54
CA ALA A 62 6.74 1.70 8.96
C ALA A 62 6.98 0.21 8.68
N SER A 63 7.95 -0.42 9.31
CA SER A 63 8.34 -1.83 9.06
C SER A 63 7.21 -2.84 9.27
N GLN A 64 6.20 -2.49 10.08
CA GLN A 64 5.03 -3.33 10.36
C GLN A 64 3.92 -3.24 9.31
N HIS A 65 4.08 -2.44 8.25
CA HIS A 65 3.04 -2.33 7.23
C HIS A 65 2.72 -3.67 6.56
N VAL A 66 1.48 -3.84 6.13
CA VAL A 66 0.99 -5.07 5.49
C VAL A 66 0.78 -4.93 3.98
N SER A 67 1.46 -4.00 3.31
CA SER A 67 1.30 -3.74 1.87
C SER A 67 1.70 -4.94 1.00
N PHE A 68 2.53 -5.83 1.51
CA PHE A 68 2.90 -7.09 0.89
C PHE A 68 2.12 -8.30 1.44
N GLY A 69 1.07 -8.07 2.22
CA GLY A 69 0.37 -9.10 2.96
C GLY A 69 1.17 -9.60 4.17
N TYR A 70 0.69 -10.68 4.77
CA TYR A 70 1.30 -11.29 5.96
C TYR A 70 1.11 -12.81 5.94
N GLY A 71 2.03 -13.55 6.61
CA GLY A 71 1.96 -14.99 6.79
C GLY A 71 2.42 -15.78 5.56
N ILE A 72 1.90 -17.01 5.42
CA ILE A 72 2.35 -17.97 4.39
C ILE A 72 2.09 -17.50 2.94
N HIS A 73 1.22 -16.53 2.74
CA HIS A 73 0.92 -15.92 1.45
C HIS A 73 1.53 -14.53 1.27
N GLN A 74 2.49 -14.15 2.11
CA GLN A 74 3.21 -12.90 1.94
C GLN A 74 3.85 -12.84 0.53
N CYS A 75 3.85 -11.66 -0.07
CA CYS A 75 4.34 -11.45 -1.44
C CYS A 75 5.76 -12.00 -1.63
N LEU A 76 5.91 -12.94 -2.56
CA LEU A 76 7.22 -13.53 -2.88
C LEU A 76 8.20 -12.49 -3.45
N GLY A 77 7.68 -11.50 -4.17
CA GLY A 77 8.48 -10.45 -4.80
C GLY A 77 8.86 -9.29 -3.88
N GLN A 78 8.47 -9.31 -2.61
CA GLN A 78 8.66 -8.17 -1.70
C GLN A 78 10.13 -7.71 -1.55
N GLY A 79 11.07 -8.65 -1.56
CA GLY A 79 12.50 -8.34 -1.47
C GLY A 79 12.99 -7.60 -2.70
N LEU A 80 12.63 -8.08 -3.90
CA LEU A 80 12.97 -7.44 -5.17
C LEU A 80 12.33 -6.05 -5.27
N ALA A 81 11.05 -5.94 -4.95
CA ALA A 81 10.33 -4.66 -5.00
C ALA A 81 10.98 -3.59 -4.11
N ARG A 82 11.43 -3.95 -2.91
CA ARG A 82 12.16 -3.03 -2.02
C ARG A 82 13.48 -2.56 -2.63
N ILE A 83 14.26 -3.48 -3.20
CA ILE A 83 15.52 -3.15 -3.88
C ILE A 83 15.26 -2.21 -5.05
N GLU A 84 14.29 -2.53 -5.90
CA GLU A 84 13.91 -1.70 -7.05
C GLU A 84 13.51 -0.28 -6.60
N LEU A 85 12.64 -0.17 -5.59
CA LEU A 85 12.19 1.13 -5.08
C LEU A 85 13.35 1.94 -4.49
N HIS A 86 14.25 1.32 -3.74
CA HIS A 86 15.43 2.01 -3.21
C HIS A 86 16.33 2.52 -4.32
N VAL A 87 16.64 1.68 -5.29
CA VAL A 87 17.51 2.05 -6.42
C VAL A 87 16.87 3.15 -7.26
N VAL A 88 15.58 2.98 -7.60
CA VAL A 88 14.86 3.93 -8.46
C VAL A 88 14.75 5.30 -7.79
N PHE A 89 14.28 5.38 -6.53
CA PHE A 89 14.14 6.68 -5.86
C PHE A 89 15.48 7.36 -5.65
N THR A 90 16.52 6.62 -5.27
CA THR A 90 17.87 7.18 -5.10
C THR A 90 18.42 7.72 -6.42
N ALA A 91 18.34 6.91 -7.50
CA ALA A 91 18.87 7.32 -8.80
C ALA A 91 18.04 8.44 -9.45
N LEU A 92 16.70 8.38 -9.33
CA LEU A 92 15.79 9.34 -9.94
C LEU A 92 16.02 10.75 -9.38
N PHE A 93 15.99 10.92 -8.07
CA PHE A 93 16.16 12.23 -7.44
C PHE A 93 17.60 12.74 -7.49
N ALA A 94 18.60 11.86 -7.51
CA ALA A 94 19.98 12.25 -7.76
C ALA A 94 20.18 12.77 -9.20
N ARG A 95 19.51 12.13 -10.18
CA ARG A 95 19.62 12.50 -11.60
C ARG A 95 18.80 13.72 -11.96
N PHE A 96 17.62 13.87 -11.34
CA PHE A 96 16.66 14.93 -11.61
C PHE A 96 16.24 15.64 -10.31
N PRO A 97 17.12 16.45 -9.70
CA PRO A 97 16.83 17.11 -8.42
C PRO A 97 15.67 18.12 -8.51
N GLY A 98 15.35 18.61 -9.72
CA GLY A 98 14.22 19.50 -9.98
C GLY A 98 12.93 18.80 -10.35
N LEU A 99 12.87 17.45 -10.29
CA LEU A 99 11.71 16.67 -10.70
C LEU A 99 10.45 17.09 -9.94
N ARG A 100 9.42 17.46 -10.67
CA ARG A 100 8.11 17.86 -10.14
C ARG A 100 6.98 17.47 -11.08
N LEU A 101 5.75 17.49 -10.56
CA LEU A 101 4.57 17.33 -11.41
C LEU A 101 4.46 18.52 -12.39
N ALA A 102 4.17 18.22 -13.66
CA ALA A 102 3.88 19.20 -14.71
C ALA A 102 2.38 19.57 -14.78
N CYS A 103 1.58 19.12 -13.81
CA CYS A 103 0.17 19.43 -13.67
C CYS A 103 -0.20 19.49 -12.19
N ARG A 104 -1.41 19.97 -11.87
CA ARG A 104 -1.93 19.91 -10.49
C ARG A 104 -2.20 18.47 -10.10
N LEU A 105 -2.09 18.14 -8.81
CA LEU A 105 -2.31 16.77 -8.33
C LEU A 105 -3.72 16.25 -8.66
N GLU A 106 -4.72 17.12 -8.59
CA GLU A 106 -6.11 16.79 -8.91
C GLU A 106 -6.35 16.47 -10.39
N ASP A 107 -5.43 16.87 -11.29
CA ASP A 107 -5.48 16.58 -12.72
C ASP A 107 -4.74 15.28 -13.10
N VAL A 108 -4.10 14.63 -12.13
CA VAL A 108 -3.45 13.33 -12.34
C VAL A 108 -4.51 12.25 -12.48
N PRO A 109 -4.55 11.51 -13.62
CA PRO A 109 -5.56 10.46 -13.84
C PRO A 109 -5.21 9.20 -13.05
N PHE A 110 -5.68 9.12 -11.81
CA PHE A 110 -5.51 7.94 -10.95
C PHE A 110 -6.40 6.78 -11.40
N LYS A 111 -5.93 5.55 -11.15
CA LYS A 111 -6.61 4.29 -11.47
C LYS A 111 -7.54 3.89 -10.32
N TYR A 112 -8.66 4.58 -10.14
CA TYR A 112 -9.65 4.27 -9.11
C TYR A 112 -10.47 3.00 -9.41
N ASP A 113 -10.43 2.54 -10.65
CA ASP A 113 -11.13 1.36 -11.17
C ASP A 113 -10.25 0.09 -11.16
N SER A 114 -9.04 0.18 -10.62
CA SER A 114 -8.07 -0.92 -10.59
C SER A 114 -7.85 -1.46 -9.17
N GLN A 115 -7.62 -2.77 -9.07
CA GLN A 115 -7.17 -3.39 -7.81
C GLN A 115 -5.78 -2.90 -7.38
N ILE A 116 -4.97 -2.44 -8.34
CA ILE A 116 -3.65 -1.87 -8.07
C ILE A 116 -3.75 -0.36 -8.29
N PHE A 117 -3.64 0.38 -7.19
CA PHE A 117 -3.64 1.83 -7.23
C PHE A 117 -2.39 2.37 -7.93
N GLY A 118 -2.59 3.38 -8.73
CA GLY A 118 -1.52 4.04 -9.47
C GLY A 118 -2.10 5.09 -10.40
N THR A 119 -1.36 5.48 -11.41
CA THR A 119 -1.78 6.48 -12.40
C THR A 119 -1.79 5.88 -13.81
N TYR A 120 -2.68 6.37 -14.68
CA TYR A 120 -2.63 6.05 -16.10
C TYR A 120 -1.47 6.75 -16.81
N ARG A 121 -1.12 7.95 -16.33
CA ARG A 121 0.04 8.74 -16.75
C ARG A 121 0.41 9.71 -15.63
N LEU A 122 1.68 10.07 -15.56
CA LEU A 122 2.21 11.02 -14.58
C LEU A 122 3.03 12.08 -15.33
N PRO A 123 2.42 13.21 -15.73
CA PRO A 123 3.16 14.30 -16.35
C PRO A 123 4.17 14.91 -15.38
N VAL A 124 5.43 14.95 -15.78
CA VAL A 124 6.52 15.48 -14.95
C VAL A 124 7.40 16.42 -15.78
N GLU A 125 8.09 17.31 -15.08
CA GLU A 125 9.14 18.16 -15.61
C GLU A 125 10.34 18.18 -14.66
N TRP A 126 11.52 18.50 -15.17
CA TRP A 126 12.78 18.49 -14.44
C TRP A 126 13.75 19.59 -14.88
#